data_8bf66cba2521522a13a2054a67caa5d8
#
_entry.id   8bf66cba2521522a13a2054a67caa5d8
#
_cell.length_a   1.000
_cell.length_b   1.000
_cell.length_c   1.000
_cell.angle_alpha   90.00
_cell.angle_beta   90.00
_cell.angle_gamma   90.00
#
_symmetry.space_group_name_H-M   'P 1'
#
loop_
_entity.id
_entity.type
_entity.pdbx_description
1 polymer ?
#
loop_
_entity_poly.entity_id
_entity_poly.type
_entity_poly.pdbx_seq_one_letter_code
_entity_poly.pdbx_strand_id
1 'polypeptide(L)'
;IIIKDGKIAMMHSLKYDYYKLPGGGIEEGEQLEDTLIREVREESGLVVKKDSIKEFGYVRRIEKGKIEDIFVQENFYYLCDVEETVISQELDDYEEEELFTLEYVSPKLAINVNENADHGEKADAQTFAGMVERENRVLKLIQNELLEND
;
A
#
# COMPACT_ATOMS: atom_id res chain seq x y z
N ILE A 1 2.20 -2.59 -6.96
CA ILE A 1 3.28 -3.55 -6.67
C ILE A 1 4.45 -3.24 -7.56
N ILE A 2 5.56 -2.85 -6.97
CA ILE A 2 6.79 -2.47 -7.65
C ILE A 2 7.91 -3.37 -7.13
N ILE A 3 8.48 -4.18 -8.01
CA ILE A 3 9.51 -5.16 -7.64
C ILE A 3 10.86 -4.69 -8.16
N LYS A 4 11.88 -4.73 -7.30
CA LYS A 4 13.26 -4.42 -7.64
C LYS A 4 14.20 -5.35 -6.86
N ASP A 5 15.02 -6.10 -7.57
CA ASP A 5 16.02 -7.01 -6.98
C ASP A 5 15.41 -8.00 -5.97
N GLY A 6 14.24 -8.55 -6.27
CA GLY A 6 13.55 -9.51 -5.42
C GLY A 6 12.84 -8.91 -4.20
N LYS A 7 12.82 -7.59 -4.10
CA LYS A 7 12.14 -6.85 -3.03
C LYS A 7 11.03 -6.00 -3.61
N ILE A 8 10.11 -5.57 -2.76
CA ILE A 8 8.99 -4.73 -3.16
C ILE A 8 9.05 -3.36 -2.50
N ALA A 9 8.55 -2.36 -3.23
CA ALA A 9 8.43 -1.01 -2.70
C ALA A 9 7.29 -0.95 -1.68
N MET A 10 7.60 -0.52 -0.47
CA MET A 10 6.61 -0.38 0.60
C MET A 10 6.76 0.98 1.27
N MET A 11 5.66 1.49 1.77
CA MET A 11 5.67 2.67 2.62
C MET A 11 5.74 2.22 4.07
N HIS A 12 6.77 2.68 4.77
CA HIS A 12 7.01 2.33 6.17
C HIS A 12 6.65 3.50 7.08
N SER A 13 5.70 3.28 7.98
CA SER A 13 5.42 4.24 9.05
C SER A 13 6.51 4.12 10.11
N LEU A 14 7.35 5.14 10.23
CA LEU A 14 8.42 5.13 11.22
C LEU A 14 7.88 5.34 12.64
N LYS A 15 6.73 6.01 12.75
CA LYS A 15 6.11 6.27 14.06
C LYS A 15 5.49 5.01 14.68
N TYR A 16 4.78 4.21 13.88
CA TYR A 16 4.03 3.05 14.38
C TYR A 16 4.62 1.70 13.97
N ASP A 17 5.65 1.73 13.12
CA ASP A 17 6.36 0.55 12.64
C ASP A 17 5.44 -0.49 11.97
N TYR A 18 4.89 -0.10 10.84
CA TYR A 18 4.16 -1.01 9.95
C TYR A 18 4.37 -0.62 8.50
N TYR A 19 4.10 -1.55 7.60
CA TYR A 19 4.27 -1.38 6.16
C TYR A 19 2.93 -1.43 5.43
N LYS A 20 2.80 -0.58 4.42
CA LYS A 20 1.67 -0.65 3.47
C LYS A 20 2.20 -0.49 2.04
N LEU A 21 1.47 -1.04 1.08
CA LEU A 21 1.76 -0.79 -0.33
C LEU A 21 1.49 0.68 -0.66
N PRO A 22 2.31 1.30 -1.55
CA PRO A 22 2.01 2.65 -2.01
C PRO A 22 0.68 2.68 -2.77
N GLY A 23 -0.08 3.72 -2.56
CA GLY A 23 -1.38 3.90 -3.19
C GLY A 23 -2.30 4.78 -2.35
N GLY A 24 -3.50 5.01 -2.84
CA GLY A 24 -4.47 5.85 -2.14
C GLY A 24 -5.82 5.87 -2.83
N GLY A 25 -6.65 6.81 -2.43
CA GLY A 25 -8.03 6.93 -2.87
C GLY A 25 -8.20 7.55 -4.24
N ILE A 26 -9.22 7.08 -4.94
CA ILE A 26 -9.61 7.62 -6.25
C ILE A 26 -10.32 8.95 -6.04
N GLU A 27 -9.89 9.98 -6.75
CA GLU A 27 -10.59 11.26 -6.79
C GLU A 27 -11.69 11.25 -7.85
N GLU A 28 -12.69 12.09 -7.66
CA GLU A 28 -13.80 12.19 -8.59
C GLU A 28 -13.31 12.46 -10.01
N GLY A 29 -13.78 11.63 -10.95
CA GLY A 29 -13.41 11.74 -12.36
C GLY A 29 -12.10 11.10 -12.75
N GLU A 30 -11.31 10.58 -11.81
CA GLU A 30 -10.07 9.87 -12.13
C GLU A 30 -10.31 8.47 -12.64
N GLN A 31 -9.49 8.04 -13.59
CA GLN A 31 -9.38 6.63 -13.96
C GLN A 31 -8.46 5.92 -12.96
N LEU A 32 -8.64 4.60 -12.78
CA LEU A 32 -7.83 3.82 -11.83
C LEU A 32 -6.33 3.96 -12.06
N GLU A 33 -5.89 3.92 -13.32
CA GLU A 33 -4.48 4.07 -13.65
C GLU A 33 -3.92 5.46 -13.31
N ASP A 34 -4.72 6.51 -13.51
CA ASP A 34 -4.32 7.88 -13.18
C ASP A 34 -4.19 8.06 -11.68
N THR A 35 -5.10 7.47 -10.91
CA THR A 35 -5.03 7.43 -9.44
C THR A 35 -3.75 6.74 -8.98
N LEU A 36 -3.43 5.60 -9.57
CA LEU A 36 -2.23 4.84 -9.25
C LEU A 36 -0.97 5.69 -9.47
N ILE A 37 -0.86 6.29 -10.63
CA ILE A 37 0.31 7.11 -10.99
C ILE A 37 0.44 8.29 -10.02
N ARG A 38 -0.65 8.99 -9.74
CA ARG A 38 -0.66 10.16 -8.85
C ARG A 38 -0.31 9.77 -7.41
N GLU A 39 -0.98 8.77 -6.86
CA GLU A 39 -0.79 8.36 -5.46
C GLU A 39 0.61 7.79 -5.20
N VAL A 40 1.12 6.95 -6.10
CA VAL A 40 2.47 6.41 -5.97
C VAL A 40 3.49 7.53 -5.98
N ARG A 41 3.31 8.53 -6.87
CA ARG A 41 4.19 9.70 -6.94
C ARG A 41 4.14 10.52 -5.64
N GLU A 42 2.95 10.84 -5.17
CA GLU A 42 2.77 11.66 -3.97
C GLU A 42 3.33 10.98 -2.72
N GLU A 43 3.06 9.70 -2.53
CA GLU A 43 3.50 8.96 -1.35
C GLU A 43 4.99 8.62 -1.36
N SER A 44 5.49 8.14 -2.48
CA SER A 44 6.84 7.55 -2.54
C SER A 44 7.85 8.36 -3.35
N GLY A 45 7.39 9.27 -4.21
CA GLY A 45 8.24 9.95 -5.17
C GLY A 45 8.58 9.12 -6.40
N LEU A 46 8.06 7.90 -6.51
CA LEU A 46 8.29 7.04 -7.66
C LEU A 46 7.38 7.43 -8.83
N VAL A 47 7.93 7.40 -10.04
CA VAL A 47 7.20 7.72 -11.27
C VAL A 47 6.88 6.45 -12.01
N VAL A 48 5.61 6.06 -12.00
CA VAL A 48 5.12 4.84 -12.66
C VAL A 48 5.19 4.98 -14.17
N LYS A 49 5.70 3.93 -14.84
CA LYS A 49 5.66 3.84 -16.31
C LYS A 49 4.28 3.35 -16.71
N LYS A 50 3.48 4.21 -17.32
CA LYS A 50 2.08 3.93 -17.66
C LYS A 50 1.91 2.65 -18.46
N ASP A 51 2.78 2.42 -19.44
CA ASP A 51 2.69 1.25 -20.32
C ASP A 51 3.02 -0.06 -19.63
N SER A 52 3.60 -0.02 -18.42
CA SER A 52 3.95 -1.20 -17.65
C SER A 52 2.85 -1.69 -16.71
N ILE A 53 1.77 -0.95 -16.56
CA ILE A 53 0.71 -1.26 -15.59
C ILE A 53 -0.04 -2.51 -16.01
N LYS A 54 -0.10 -3.50 -15.10
CA LYS A 54 -0.85 -4.75 -15.29
C LYS A 54 -1.71 -5.04 -14.07
N GLU A 55 -2.91 -5.49 -14.28
CA GLU A 55 -3.80 -5.90 -13.19
C GLU A 55 -3.20 -7.10 -12.44
N PHE A 56 -3.18 -7.02 -11.13
CA PHE A 56 -2.74 -8.12 -10.28
C PHE A 56 -3.90 -8.75 -9.52
N GLY A 57 -4.73 -7.95 -8.88
CA GLY A 57 -5.82 -8.47 -8.09
C GLY A 57 -6.75 -7.40 -7.54
N TYR A 58 -7.74 -7.88 -6.79
CA TYR A 58 -8.80 -7.07 -6.23
C TYR A 58 -9.19 -7.62 -4.86
N VAL A 59 -9.34 -6.74 -3.89
CA VAL A 59 -9.83 -7.09 -2.56
C VAL A 59 -11.04 -6.24 -2.23
N ARG A 60 -12.13 -6.88 -1.85
CA ARG A 60 -13.32 -6.20 -1.35
C ARG A 60 -13.45 -6.48 0.13
N ARG A 61 -13.47 -5.42 0.92
CA ARG A 61 -13.63 -5.51 2.37
C ARG A 61 -15.00 -4.96 2.75
N ILE A 62 -15.76 -5.78 3.48
CA ILE A 62 -17.08 -5.40 3.97
C ILE A 62 -17.04 -5.52 5.49
N GLU A 63 -17.40 -4.45 6.20
CA GLU A 63 -17.48 -4.45 7.65
C GLU A 63 -18.58 -3.51 8.14
N LYS A 64 -18.88 -3.56 9.43
CA LYS A 64 -19.85 -2.65 10.03
C LYS A 64 -19.31 -1.24 10.05
N GLY A 65 -20.04 -0.30 9.44
CA GLY A 65 -19.66 1.11 9.41
C GLY A 65 -19.90 1.82 10.73
N LYS A 66 -19.24 2.94 10.93
CA LYS A 66 -19.41 3.78 12.12
C LYS A 66 -20.68 4.61 12.08
N ILE A 67 -21.02 5.09 10.90
CA ILE A 67 -22.14 6.00 10.66
C ILE A 67 -23.22 5.29 9.85
N GLU A 68 -22.82 4.43 8.94
CA GLU A 68 -23.68 3.65 8.08
C GLU A 68 -23.68 2.19 8.54
N ASP A 69 -24.71 1.45 8.17
CA ASP A 69 -24.86 0.05 8.57
C ASP A 69 -23.76 -0.86 8.02
N ILE A 70 -23.23 -0.53 6.83
CA ILE A 70 -22.23 -1.33 6.15
C ILE A 70 -21.15 -0.42 5.59
N PHE A 71 -19.89 -0.76 5.83
CA PHE A 71 -18.73 -0.15 5.19
C PHE A 71 -18.19 -1.11 4.14
N VAL A 72 -18.04 -0.61 2.90
CA VAL A 72 -17.47 -1.39 1.80
C VAL A 72 -16.25 -0.66 1.27
N GLN A 73 -15.12 -1.35 1.23
CA GLN A 73 -13.90 -0.84 0.63
C GLN A 73 -13.45 -1.76 -0.50
N GLU A 74 -13.19 -1.17 -1.66
CA GLU A 74 -12.69 -1.88 -2.83
C GLU A 74 -11.26 -1.45 -3.12
N ASN A 75 -10.36 -2.42 -3.23
CA ASN A 75 -8.94 -2.17 -3.45
C ASN A 75 -8.49 -2.89 -4.72
N PHE A 76 -7.91 -2.12 -5.62
CA PHE A 76 -7.40 -2.62 -6.90
C PHE A 76 -5.87 -2.62 -6.85
N TYR A 77 -5.27 -3.74 -7.19
CA TYR A 77 -3.82 -3.92 -7.13
C TYR A 77 -3.25 -4.11 -8.52
N TYR A 78 -2.18 -3.39 -8.80
CA TYR A 78 -1.49 -3.40 -10.09
C TYR A 78 -0.02 -3.71 -9.91
N LEU A 79 0.53 -4.45 -10.86
CA LEU A 79 1.97 -4.62 -11.00
C LEU A 79 2.46 -3.56 -11.98
N CYS A 80 3.54 -2.86 -11.68
CA CYS A 80 4.08 -1.83 -12.57
C CYS A 80 5.58 -1.65 -12.38
N ASP A 81 6.18 -1.00 -13.39
CA ASP A 81 7.57 -0.56 -13.34
C ASP A 81 7.62 0.95 -13.11
N VAL A 82 8.75 1.43 -12.63
CA VAL A 82 8.96 2.85 -12.36
C VAL A 82 10.20 3.37 -13.06
N GLU A 83 10.24 4.69 -13.28
CA GLU A 83 11.42 5.37 -13.79
C GLU A 83 12.56 5.30 -12.78
N GLU A 84 13.81 5.46 -13.26
CA GLU A 84 14.98 5.48 -12.38
C GLU A 84 15.01 6.74 -11.50
N THR A 85 14.45 7.83 -11.98
CA THR A 85 14.40 9.10 -11.24
C THR A 85 13.30 9.07 -10.18
N VAL A 86 13.67 9.44 -8.96
CA VAL A 86 12.72 9.58 -7.84
C VAL A 86 12.57 11.07 -7.54
N ILE A 87 11.33 11.53 -7.40
CA ILE A 87 11.02 12.92 -7.08
C ILE A 87 10.61 13.07 -5.60
N SER A 88 10.37 14.30 -5.16
CA SER A 88 9.98 14.54 -3.76
C SER A 88 8.59 14.01 -3.46
N GLN A 89 8.41 13.46 -2.24
CA GLN A 89 7.11 13.07 -1.72
C GLN A 89 6.23 14.30 -1.50
N GLU A 90 4.92 14.11 -1.62
CA GLU A 90 3.89 15.10 -1.26
C GLU A 90 2.88 14.39 -0.36
N LEU A 91 3.29 14.16 0.90
CA LEU A 91 2.48 13.43 1.86
C LEU A 91 1.31 14.27 2.35
N ASP A 92 0.16 13.64 2.61
CA ASP A 92 -0.93 14.30 3.30
C ASP A 92 -0.61 14.40 4.81
N ASP A 93 -1.48 15.06 5.57
CA ASP A 93 -1.21 15.40 6.98
C ASP A 93 -0.93 14.17 7.85
N TYR A 94 -1.71 13.10 7.70
CA TYR A 94 -1.53 11.92 8.53
C TYR A 94 -0.28 11.15 8.14
N GLU A 95 0.07 11.13 6.86
CA GLU A 95 1.28 10.47 6.36
C GLU A 95 2.54 11.17 6.83
N GLU A 96 2.52 12.50 6.87
CA GLU A 96 3.62 13.28 7.47
C GLU A 96 3.75 13.01 8.96
N GLU A 97 2.64 12.97 9.68
CA GLU A 97 2.62 12.70 11.12
C GLU A 97 3.17 11.31 11.45
N GLU A 98 2.84 10.32 10.65
CA GLU A 98 3.31 8.95 10.83
C GLU A 98 4.71 8.72 10.26
N LEU A 99 5.31 9.72 9.64
CA LEU A 99 6.67 9.67 9.09
C LEU A 99 6.84 8.55 8.05
N PHE A 100 5.94 8.51 7.07
CA PHE A 100 6.02 7.51 6.02
C PHE A 100 7.23 7.71 5.12
N THR A 101 7.96 6.63 4.90
CA THR A 101 9.14 6.61 4.03
C THR A 101 9.11 5.39 3.10
N LEU A 102 9.66 5.57 1.90
CA LEU A 102 9.77 4.48 0.93
C LEU A 102 10.93 3.55 1.31
N GLU A 103 10.64 2.25 1.33
CA GLU A 103 11.67 1.22 1.50
C GLU A 103 11.40 0.06 0.55
N TYR A 104 12.46 -0.58 0.08
CA TYR A 104 12.36 -1.84 -0.66
C TYR A 104 12.65 -2.98 0.30
N VAL A 105 11.66 -3.82 0.56
CA VAL A 105 11.75 -4.90 1.55
C VAL A 105 11.20 -6.20 0.99
N SER A 106 11.58 -7.32 1.61
CA SER A 106 10.96 -8.60 1.27
C SER A 106 9.52 -8.64 1.82
N PRO A 107 8.59 -9.29 1.12
CA PRO A 107 7.24 -9.46 1.66
C PRO A 107 7.23 -10.14 3.03
N LYS A 108 8.10 -11.10 3.26
CA LYS A 108 8.20 -11.82 4.55
C LYS A 108 8.54 -10.88 5.69
N LEU A 109 9.47 -9.95 5.48
CA LEU A 109 9.83 -8.95 6.48
C LEU A 109 8.65 -8.03 6.78
N ALA A 110 8.01 -7.52 5.76
CA ALA A 110 6.86 -6.62 5.92
C ALA A 110 5.71 -7.32 6.67
N ILE A 111 5.40 -8.56 6.33
CA ILE A 111 4.37 -9.35 7.01
C ILE A 111 4.72 -9.53 8.50
N ASN A 112 5.96 -9.90 8.79
CA ASN A 112 6.39 -10.10 10.17
C ASN A 112 6.28 -8.82 11.01
N VAL A 113 6.71 -7.70 10.45
CA VAL A 113 6.60 -6.40 11.14
C VAL A 113 5.12 -6.06 11.36
N ASN A 114 4.28 -6.25 10.34
CA ASN A 114 2.86 -5.95 10.42
C ASN A 114 2.11 -6.82 11.43
N GLU A 115 2.48 -8.09 11.56
CA GLU A 115 1.87 -8.99 12.55
C GLU A 115 2.14 -8.55 13.98
N ASN A 116 3.23 -7.82 14.21
CA ASN A 116 3.60 -7.31 15.52
C ASN A 116 3.27 -5.81 15.69
N ALA A 117 2.63 -5.20 14.69
CA ALA A 117 2.32 -3.78 14.73
C ALA A 117 1.20 -3.49 15.74
N ASP A 118 1.40 -2.47 16.54
CA ASP A 118 0.45 -2.02 17.55
C ASP A 118 0.27 -0.50 17.42
N HIS A 119 -0.93 -0.09 17.07
CA HIS A 119 -1.30 1.32 17.04
C HIS A 119 -1.71 1.89 18.40
N GLY A 120 -1.81 1.04 19.42
CA GLY A 120 -2.02 1.37 20.84
C GLY A 120 -3.03 2.45 21.16
N GLU A 121 -2.70 3.67 20.80
CA GLU A 121 -3.49 4.87 21.13
C GLU A 121 -4.34 5.41 19.96
N LYS A 122 -4.28 4.79 18.78
CA LYS A 122 -5.11 5.24 17.68
C LYS A 122 -6.56 4.91 17.95
N ALA A 123 -7.41 5.90 17.74
CA ALA A 123 -8.83 5.84 18.05
C ALA A 123 -9.61 4.75 17.31
N ASP A 124 -8.99 4.03 16.37
CA ASP A 124 -9.66 3.04 15.56
C ASP A 124 -8.81 1.77 15.34
N ALA A 125 -8.57 1.06 16.43
CA ALA A 125 -7.82 -0.19 16.42
C ALA A 125 -8.41 -1.24 15.46
N GLN A 126 -9.74 -1.28 15.31
CA GLN A 126 -10.40 -2.23 14.41
C GLN A 126 -10.13 -1.92 12.94
N THR A 127 -10.20 -0.66 12.56
CA THR A 127 -9.88 -0.23 11.18
C THR A 127 -8.42 -0.51 10.86
N PHE A 128 -7.53 -0.23 11.79
CA PHE A 128 -6.11 -0.53 11.64
C PHE A 128 -5.87 -2.02 11.45
N ALA A 129 -6.45 -2.86 12.31
CA ALA A 129 -6.32 -4.31 12.23
C ALA A 129 -6.82 -4.85 10.89
N GLY A 130 -7.93 -4.33 10.40
CA GLY A 130 -8.49 -4.71 9.09
C GLY A 130 -7.58 -4.32 7.93
N MET A 131 -6.97 -3.15 7.99
CA MET A 131 -6.02 -2.69 6.99
C MET A 131 -4.76 -3.56 6.97
N VAL A 132 -4.20 -3.87 8.14
CA VAL A 132 -3.02 -4.72 8.26
C VAL A 132 -3.30 -6.14 7.76
N GLU A 133 -4.46 -6.70 8.07
CA GLU A 133 -4.86 -8.02 7.57
C GLU A 133 -4.92 -8.04 6.04
N ARG A 134 -5.52 -7.02 5.45
CA ARG A 134 -5.60 -6.87 3.99
C ARG A 134 -4.19 -6.80 3.37
N GLU A 135 -3.32 -5.94 3.92
CA GLU A 135 -1.96 -5.79 3.43
C GLU A 135 -1.21 -7.12 3.49
N ASN A 136 -1.30 -7.83 4.61
CA ASN A 136 -0.60 -9.10 4.77
C ASN A 136 -1.11 -10.20 3.83
N ARG A 137 -2.42 -10.23 3.55
CA ARG A 137 -2.98 -11.17 2.56
C ARG A 137 -2.41 -10.91 1.17
N VAL A 138 -2.35 -9.65 0.77
CA VAL A 138 -1.79 -9.27 -0.53
C VAL A 138 -0.30 -9.57 -0.60
N LEU A 139 0.43 -9.28 0.48
CA LEU A 139 1.86 -9.60 0.57
C LEU A 139 2.15 -11.09 0.43
N LYS A 140 1.32 -11.95 1.02
CA LYS A 140 1.43 -13.40 0.87
C LYS A 140 1.22 -13.85 -0.59
N LEU A 141 0.25 -13.26 -1.27
CA LEU A 141 0.02 -13.52 -2.69
C LEU A 141 1.20 -13.07 -3.55
N ILE A 142 1.76 -11.90 -3.27
CA ILE A 142 2.94 -11.39 -3.97
C ILE A 142 4.12 -12.36 -3.79
N GLN A 143 4.36 -12.80 -2.56
CA GLN A 143 5.42 -13.75 -2.27
C GLN A 143 5.25 -15.04 -3.05
N ASN A 144 4.05 -15.60 -3.02
CA ASN A 144 3.78 -16.88 -3.66
C ASN A 144 3.77 -16.82 -5.19
N GLU A 145 3.17 -15.80 -5.77
CA GLU A 145 2.95 -15.74 -7.22
C GLU A 145 4.07 -15.03 -7.98
N LEU A 146 4.76 -14.09 -7.36
CA LEU A 146 5.74 -13.25 -8.04
C LEU A 146 7.19 -13.51 -7.62
N LEU A 147 7.45 -14.03 -6.43
CA LEU A 147 8.80 -14.10 -5.87
C LEU A 147 9.27 -15.51 -5.45
N GLU A 148 8.39 -16.48 -5.29
CA GLU A 148 8.75 -17.82 -4.79
C GLU A 148 9.51 -18.70 -5.76
N ASN A 149 9.63 -18.30 -7.00
CA ASN A 149 10.35 -19.09 -8.01
C ASN A 149 11.84 -18.70 -8.12
N ASP A 150 12.31 -17.93 -7.19
CA ASP A 150 13.72 -17.49 -7.15
C ASP A 150 14.58 -18.43 -6.31
#